data_4cdfb029e06c0c3e2c0a7be60add9376
#
_entry.id   4cdfb029e06c0c3e2c0a7be60add9376
#
_cell.length_a   1.000
_cell.length_b   1.000
_cell.length_c   1.000
_cell.angle_alpha   90.00
_cell.angle_beta   90.00
_cell.angle_gamma   90.00
#
_symmetry.space_group_name_H-M   'P 1'
#
loop_
_entity.id
_entity.type
_entity.pdbx_description
1 polymer ?
#
loop_
_entity_poly.entity_id
_entity_poly.type
_entity_poly.pdbx_seq_one_letter_code
_entity_poly.pdbx_strand_id
1 'polypeptide(L)'
;EIGSGLVGSEMCIRDRISGVGRYLELHIEQGKVLEEYQTEVGIVGTVAGPIRYRVYLRGMAEHSGATPMDMRSDALCAAAEIILELEKIGKQESAYQSVATVGVIQNYPNVLNVIPGRVEIGVDMRGIDQDSLNCMERNFKAAVRESCKKRGVEYVAEKINSIPPIRMSAEVEDGLEQAAKKLGISSRRMPSGAG
;
A
#
# COMPACT_ATOMS: atom_id res chain seq x y z
N GLU A 1 -17.83 2.73 -33.31
CA GLU A 1 -18.95 2.18 -32.53
C GLU A 1 -18.55 0.85 -31.87
N ILE A 2 -17.68 0.88 -30.86
CA ILE A 2 -17.32 -0.32 -30.04
C ILE A 2 -17.64 -0.06 -28.55
N GLY A 3 -18.47 0.94 -28.24
CA GLY A 3 -18.69 1.37 -26.85
C GLY A 3 -19.89 0.79 -26.11
N SER A 4 -20.87 0.17 -26.78
CA SER A 4 -22.13 -0.24 -26.13
C SER A 4 -22.24 -1.74 -25.79
N GLY A 5 -21.32 -2.58 -26.27
CA GLY A 5 -21.36 -4.03 -26.03
C GLY A 5 -20.75 -4.50 -24.69
N LEU A 6 -19.84 -3.73 -24.11
CA LEU A 6 -19.09 -4.11 -22.89
C LEU A 6 -19.87 -3.91 -21.59
N VAL A 7 -20.75 -2.89 -21.53
CA VAL A 7 -21.57 -2.61 -20.33
C VAL A 7 -22.61 -3.71 -20.09
N GLY A 8 -23.16 -4.29 -21.16
CA GLY A 8 -24.10 -5.41 -21.05
C GLY A 8 -23.45 -6.74 -20.67
N SER A 9 -22.15 -6.95 -20.98
CA SER A 9 -21.44 -8.19 -20.64
C SER A 9 -21.00 -8.22 -19.17
N GLU A 10 -20.64 -7.11 -18.57
CA GLU A 10 -20.30 -7.04 -17.14
C GLU A 10 -21.50 -7.32 -16.23
N MET A 11 -22.69 -6.80 -16.56
CA MET A 11 -23.91 -7.15 -15.83
C MET A 11 -24.27 -8.64 -15.97
N CYS A 12 -24.09 -9.23 -17.13
CA CYS A 12 -24.35 -10.68 -17.35
C CYS A 12 -23.36 -11.59 -16.61
N ILE A 13 -22.13 -11.16 -16.36
CA ILE A 13 -21.13 -11.93 -15.60
C ILE A 13 -21.46 -11.94 -14.10
N ARG A 14 -21.88 -10.82 -13.52
CA ARG A 14 -22.29 -10.75 -12.11
C ARG A 14 -23.48 -11.66 -11.79
N ASP A 15 -24.45 -11.74 -12.69
CA ASP A 15 -25.65 -12.54 -12.49
C ASP A 15 -25.43 -14.06 -12.69
N ARG A 16 -24.27 -14.49 -13.25
CA ARG A 16 -23.94 -15.88 -13.55
C ARG A 16 -22.84 -16.50 -12.67
N ILE A 17 -22.36 -15.78 -11.68
CA ILE A 17 -21.31 -16.27 -10.75
C ILE A 17 -21.72 -17.57 -10.06
N SER A 18 -23.01 -17.80 -9.82
CA SER A 18 -23.51 -19.03 -9.20
C SER A 18 -23.23 -20.31 -10.00
N GLY A 19 -22.87 -20.19 -11.29
CA GLY A 19 -22.48 -21.33 -12.15
C GLY A 19 -20.97 -21.54 -12.26
N VAL A 20 -20.14 -20.66 -11.67
CA VAL A 20 -18.68 -20.75 -11.73
C VAL A 20 -18.18 -21.59 -10.57
N GLY A 21 -17.65 -22.78 -10.86
CA GLY A 21 -17.10 -23.66 -9.84
C GLY A 21 -15.71 -23.24 -9.34
N ARG A 22 -14.88 -22.71 -10.22
CA ARG A 22 -13.51 -22.28 -9.91
C ARG A 22 -13.09 -21.12 -10.83
N TYR A 23 -12.28 -20.20 -10.29
CA TYR A 23 -11.66 -19.13 -11.03
C TYR A 23 -10.14 -19.20 -10.85
N LEU A 24 -9.40 -19.10 -11.94
CA LEU A 24 -7.94 -19.07 -11.96
C LEU A 24 -7.48 -17.86 -12.76
N GLU A 25 -6.51 -17.15 -12.24
CA GLU A 25 -5.88 -16.01 -12.90
C GLU A 25 -4.37 -16.20 -12.93
N LEU A 26 -3.76 -16.07 -14.10
CA LEU A 26 -2.32 -16.02 -14.26
C LEU A 26 -1.87 -14.57 -14.30
N HIS A 27 -1.00 -14.19 -13.37
CA HIS A 27 -0.48 -12.83 -13.25
C HIS A 27 1.04 -12.83 -13.14
N ILE A 28 1.70 -11.78 -13.63
CA ILE A 28 3.13 -11.58 -13.36
C ILE A 28 3.33 -11.23 -11.88
N GLU A 29 4.45 -11.60 -11.28
CA GLU A 29 4.71 -11.37 -9.85
C GLU A 29 4.74 -9.90 -9.46
N GLN A 30 5.24 -9.03 -10.33
CA GLN A 30 5.53 -7.62 -10.04
C GLN A 30 6.49 -7.42 -8.84
N GLY A 31 7.32 -8.44 -8.57
CA GLY A 31 8.28 -8.49 -7.48
C GLY A 31 9.54 -9.25 -7.91
N LYS A 32 10.38 -9.61 -6.95
CA LYS A 32 11.66 -10.31 -7.19
C LYS A 32 11.76 -11.65 -6.47
N VAL A 33 10.68 -12.11 -5.83
CA VAL A 33 10.75 -13.29 -4.97
C VAL A 33 10.97 -14.55 -5.80
N LEU A 34 10.25 -14.70 -6.91
CA LEU A 34 10.42 -15.88 -7.78
C LEU A 34 11.80 -15.91 -8.42
N GLU A 35 12.30 -14.77 -8.88
CA GLU A 35 13.66 -14.64 -9.44
C GLU A 35 14.73 -14.98 -8.40
N GLU A 36 14.65 -14.42 -7.19
CA GLU A 36 15.61 -14.66 -6.09
C GLU A 36 15.67 -16.13 -5.69
N TYR A 37 14.53 -16.82 -5.68
CA TYR A 37 14.46 -18.24 -5.34
C TYR A 37 14.54 -19.16 -6.55
N GLN A 38 14.79 -18.62 -7.75
CA GLN A 38 14.89 -19.38 -9.01
C GLN A 38 13.69 -20.32 -9.20
N THR A 39 12.48 -19.81 -8.94
CA THR A 39 11.23 -20.55 -9.02
C THR A 39 10.39 -20.03 -10.16
N GLU A 40 9.84 -20.94 -10.99
CA GLU A 40 9.11 -20.57 -12.21
C GLU A 40 7.69 -20.07 -11.91
N VAL A 41 7.03 -20.62 -10.89
CA VAL A 41 5.61 -20.33 -10.59
C VAL A 41 5.39 -20.09 -9.10
N GLY A 42 4.69 -19.00 -8.77
CA GLY A 42 4.15 -18.73 -7.44
C GLY A 42 2.68 -19.18 -7.34
N ILE A 43 2.37 -20.01 -6.36
CA ILE A 43 1.00 -20.38 -6.05
C ILE A 43 0.51 -19.46 -4.94
N VAL A 44 -0.43 -18.57 -5.29
CA VAL A 44 -0.91 -17.54 -4.38
C VAL A 44 -1.87 -18.12 -3.36
N GLY A 45 -1.50 -18.08 -2.08
CA GLY A 45 -2.35 -18.52 -0.97
C GLY A 45 -3.17 -17.38 -0.34
N THR A 46 -2.71 -16.15 -0.47
CA THR A 46 -3.41 -14.96 0.03
C THR A 46 -3.07 -13.76 -0.84
N VAL A 47 -4.07 -12.99 -1.22
CA VAL A 47 -3.90 -11.66 -1.82
C VAL A 47 -3.87 -10.64 -0.71
N ALA A 48 -2.83 -9.81 -0.68
CA ALA A 48 -2.64 -8.78 0.34
C ALA A 48 -3.72 -7.71 0.26
N GLY A 49 -4.23 -7.31 1.41
CA GLY A 49 -5.17 -6.20 1.53
C GLY A 49 -4.42 -4.85 1.60
N PRO A 50 -4.80 -3.84 0.81
CA PRO A 50 -4.26 -2.49 0.93
C PRO A 50 -5.06 -1.64 1.92
N ILE A 51 -4.34 -0.78 2.67
CA ILE A 51 -4.88 0.38 3.37
C ILE A 51 -4.16 1.60 2.82
N ARG A 52 -4.89 2.53 2.20
CA ARG A 52 -4.31 3.72 1.56
C ARG A 52 -4.81 5.00 2.19
N TYR A 53 -3.87 5.93 2.36
CA TYR A 53 -4.14 7.27 2.88
C TYR A 53 -3.58 8.36 1.97
N ARG A 54 -4.27 9.50 1.99
CA ARG A 54 -3.76 10.77 1.56
C ARG A 54 -3.66 11.66 2.79
N VAL A 55 -2.48 12.22 3.05
CA VAL A 55 -2.27 13.12 4.19
C VAL A 55 -1.86 14.49 3.66
N TYR A 56 -2.60 15.48 4.08
CA TYR A 56 -2.35 16.89 3.78
C TYR A 56 -1.80 17.56 5.04
N LEU A 57 -0.62 18.14 4.93
CA LEU A 57 0.09 18.83 5.99
C LEU A 57 0.08 20.32 5.70
N ARG A 58 -0.25 21.15 6.70
CA ARG A 58 -0.28 22.59 6.59
C ARG A 58 0.54 23.24 7.72
N GLY A 59 1.67 23.79 7.34
CA GLY A 59 2.54 24.63 8.16
C GLY A 59 2.46 26.07 7.70
N MET A 60 3.59 26.80 7.79
CA MET A 60 3.69 28.20 7.42
C MET A 60 4.80 28.40 6.39
N ALA A 61 4.45 28.98 5.23
CA ALA A 61 5.40 29.35 4.20
C ALA A 61 6.02 30.71 4.53
N GLU A 62 7.33 30.74 4.74
CA GLU A 62 8.08 31.94 5.09
C GLU A 62 9.45 31.95 4.42
N HIS A 63 10.14 33.10 4.44
CA HIS A 63 11.47 33.21 3.87
C HIS A 63 12.49 32.39 4.69
N SER A 64 13.15 31.41 4.05
CA SER A 64 14.03 30.45 4.73
C SER A 64 15.26 31.11 5.42
N GLY A 65 15.76 32.22 4.91
CA GLY A 65 16.89 32.92 5.49
C GLY A 65 16.52 33.97 6.56
N ALA A 66 15.23 34.36 6.65
CA ALA A 66 14.77 35.40 7.59
C ALA A 66 14.04 34.80 8.81
N THR A 67 13.51 33.61 8.73
CA THR A 67 12.75 33.00 9.82
C THR A 67 13.65 32.12 10.69
N PRO A 68 13.83 32.41 12.00
CA PRO A 68 14.59 31.60 12.94
C PRO A 68 14.09 30.16 13.01
N MET A 69 14.97 29.18 13.35
CA MET A 69 14.64 27.75 13.33
C MET A 69 13.55 27.37 14.33
N ASP A 70 13.48 28.04 15.47
CA ASP A 70 12.51 27.80 16.55
C ASP A 70 11.11 28.42 16.29
N MET A 71 11.01 29.26 15.25
CA MET A 71 9.75 29.91 14.84
C MET A 71 9.08 29.24 13.65
N ARG A 72 9.64 28.13 13.12
CA ARG A 72 9.18 27.47 11.89
C ARG A 72 8.09 26.44 12.13
N SER A 73 7.06 26.47 11.27
CA SER A 73 6.11 25.38 11.09
C SER A 73 6.32 24.74 9.71
N ASP A 74 7.39 23.94 9.59
CA ASP A 74 7.83 23.35 8.33
C ASP A 74 7.06 22.05 8.05
N ALA A 75 6.15 22.09 7.06
CA ALA A 75 5.33 20.95 6.68
C ALA A 75 6.15 19.81 6.05
N LEU A 76 7.28 20.12 5.37
CA LEU A 76 8.11 19.09 4.75
C LEU A 76 8.94 18.33 5.80
N CYS A 77 9.41 19.01 6.82
CA CYS A 77 10.06 18.36 7.95
C CYS A 77 9.09 17.46 8.73
N ALA A 78 7.81 17.85 8.87
CA ALA A 78 6.79 16.97 9.44
C ALA A 78 6.55 15.74 8.57
N ALA A 79 6.44 15.92 7.24
CA ALA A 79 6.31 14.81 6.29
C ALA A 79 7.50 13.84 6.37
N ALA A 80 8.73 14.35 6.46
CA ALA A 80 9.93 13.52 6.56
C ALA A 80 9.93 12.63 7.81
N GLU A 81 9.52 13.15 8.97
CA GLU A 81 9.38 12.34 10.19
C GLU A 81 8.29 11.27 10.03
N ILE A 82 7.14 11.61 9.44
CA ILE A 82 6.06 10.67 9.18
C ILE A 82 6.52 9.54 8.25
N ILE A 83 7.27 9.87 7.19
CA ILE A 83 7.81 8.89 6.23
C ILE A 83 8.75 7.90 6.93
N LEU A 84 9.68 8.40 7.74
CA LEU A 84 10.63 7.56 8.47
C LEU A 84 9.93 6.68 9.53
N GLU A 85 8.94 7.21 10.23
CA GLU A 85 8.16 6.41 11.18
C GLU A 85 7.31 5.35 10.46
N LEU A 86 6.74 5.64 9.29
CA LEU A 86 6.03 4.66 8.49
C LEU A 86 6.93 3.51 8.03
N GLU A 87 8.16 3.82 7.58
CA GLU A 87 9.16 2.80 7.23
C GLU A 87 9.48 1.89 8.43
N LYS A 88 9.65 2.47 9.60
CA LYS A 88 9.89 1.74 10.85
C LYS A 88 8.71 0.85 11.23
N ILE A 89 7.47 1.34 11.10
CA ILE A 89 6.25 0.57 11.32
C ILE A 89 6.21 -0.64 10.36
N GLY A 90 6.47 -0.44 9.07
CA GLY A 90 6.53 -1.53 8.10
C GLY A 90 7.61 -2.58 8.45
N LYS A 91 8.79 -2.14 8.90
CA LYS A 91 9.86 -3.05 9.35
C LYS A 91 9.47 -3.87 10.59
N GLN A 92 8.74 -3.28 11.53
CA GLN A 92 8.26 -3.97 12.73
C GLN A 92 7.24 -5.07 12.41
N GLU A 93 6.43 -4.86 11.38
CA GLU A 93 5.39 -5.80 10.94
C GLU A 93 5.86 -6.76 9.82
N SER A 94 7.13 -6.74 9.45
CA SER A 94 7.69 -7.55 8.37
C SER A 94 7.57 -9.06 8.59
N ALA A 95 7.56 -9.51 9.84
CA ALA A 95 7.34 -10.92 10.20
C ALA A 95 5.96 -11.43 9.77
N TYR A 96 4.97 -10.53 9.65
CA TYR A 96 3.62 -10.82 9.15
C TYR A 96 3.48 -10.58 7.64
N GLN A 97 4.61 -10.40 6.93
CA GLN A 97 4.66 -10.09 5.49
C GLN A 97 3.88 -8.83 5.12
N SER A 98 3.87 -7.86 6.04
CA SER A 98 3.30 -6.54 5.83
C SER A 98 4.37 -5.57 5.36
N VAL A 99 3.97 -4.64 4.48
CA VAL A 99 4.83 -3.60 3.91
C VAL A 99 4.14 -2.25 3.98
N ALA A 100 4.93 -1.17 4.05
CA ALA A 100 4.42 0.18 4.08
C ALA A 100 5.32 1.11 3.24
N THR A 101 4.69 1.98 2.44
CA THR A 101 5.39 2.86 1.51
C THR A 101 4.71 4.22 1.43
N VAL A 102 5.50 5.29 1.37
CA VAL A 102 5.05 6.59 0.88
C VAL A 102 5.47 6.71 -0.58
N GLY A 103 4.52 6.53 -1.49
CA GLY A 103 4.76 6.56 -2.93
C GLY A 103 4.53 7.93 -3.58
N VAL A 104 3.91 8.87 -2.87
CA VAL A 104 3.63 10.22 -3.36
C VAL A 104 4.08 11.23 -2.32
N ILE A 105 4.82 12.25 -2.77
CA ILE A 105 5.11 13.47 -2.01
C ILE A 105 5.00 14.68 -2.93
N GLN A 106 4.23 15.68 -2.53
CA GLN A 106 4.13 16.95 -3.21
C GLN A 106 4.37 18.08 -2.21
N ASN A 107 5.29 18.97 -2.55
CA ASN A 107 5.75 20.07 -1.69
C ASN A 107 5.37 21.42 -2.31
N TYR A 108 4.89 22.36 -1.50
CA TYR A 108 4.48 23.70 -1.90
C TYR A 108 5.05 24.77 -0.96
N PRO A 109 5.61 25.87 -1.50
CA PRO A 109 5.62 26.26 -2.91
C PRO A 109 6.71 25.59 -3.77
N ASN A 110 7.55 24.72 -3.20
CA ASN A 110 8.66 24.05 -3.89
C ASN A 110 9.70 25.03 -4.45
N VAL A 111 10.08 25.99 -3.64
CA VAL A 111 11.04 27.04 -3.96
C VAL A 111 12.16 27.01 -2.92
N LEU A 112 13.42 27.13 -3.37
CA LEU A 112 14.63 26.92 -2.56
C LEU A 112 14.72 27.82 -1.30
N ASN A 113 14.26 29.06 -1.40
CA ASN A 113 14.35 30.05 -0.33
C ASN A 113 13.05 30.25 0.46
N VAL A 114 12.11 29.32 0.37
CA VAL A 114 10.84 29.36 1.10
C VAL A 114 10.66 28.09 1.94
N ILE A 115 10.32 28.24 3.21
CA ILE A 115 9.93 27.15 4.10
C ILE A 115 8.63 26.51 3.56
N PRO A 116 8.57 25.18 3.39
CA PRO A 116 7.37 24.54 2.89
C PRO A 116 6.15 24.72 3.79
N GLY A 117 5.14 25.41 3.26
CA GLY A 117 3.89 25.67 3.98
C GLY A 117 2.84 24.60 3.76
N ARG A 118 2.95 23.76 2.72
CA ARG A 118 2.01 22.67 2.46
C ARG A 118 2.72 21.48 1.85
N VAL A 119 2.40 20.28 2.35
CA VAL A 119 2.86 19.03 1.78
C VAL A 119 1.70 18.04 1.70
N GLU A 120 1.68 17.27 0.62
CA GLU A 120 0.79 16.15 0.43
C GLU A 120 1.61 14.87 0.34
N ILE A 121 1.24 13.82 1.08
CA ILE A 121 1.84 12.49 0.97
C ILE A 121 0.76 11.44 0.70
N GLY A 122 1.11 10.45 -0.14
CA GLY A 122 0.28 9.28 -0.43
C GLY A 122 0.92 8.03 0.16
N VAL A 123 0.16 7.33 1.00
CA VAL A 123 0.58 6.17 1.79
C VAL A 123 -0.11 4.92 1.28
N ASP A 124 0.65 3.84 1.11
CA ASP A 124 0.17 2.49 0.79
C ASP A 124 0.74 1.51 1.83
N MET A 125 -0.12 0.92 2.64
CA MET A 125 0.18 -0.17 3.57
C MET A 125 -0.47 -1.44 3.05
N ARG A 126 0.26 -2.54 2.98
CA ARG A 126 -0.27 -3.83 2.51
C ARG A 126 0.16 -4.95 3.42
N GLY A 127 -0.68 -5.98 3.55
CA GLY A 127 -0.38 -7.16 4.33
C GLY A 127 -1.37 -8.29 4.10
N ILE A 128 -1.01 -9.49 4.52
CA ILE A 128 -1.84 -10.70 4.45
C ILE A 128 -2.50 -11.03 5.79
N ASP A 129 -2.14 -10.30 6.84
CA ASP A 129 -2.69 -10.42 8.19
C ASP A 129 -3.45 -9.15 8.56
N GLN A 130 -4.73 -9.31 8.92
CA GLN A 130 -5.61 -8.18 9.24
C GLN A 130 -5.21 -7.48 10.54
N ASP A 131 -4.71 -8.21 11.52
CA ASP A 131 -4.32 -7.63 12.82
C ASP A 131 -3.04 -6.81 12.67
N SER A 132 -2.10 -7.29 11.86
CA SER A 132 -0.90 -6.52 11.48
C SER A 132 -1.28 -5.24 10.73
N LEU A 133 -2.21 -5.30 9.75
CA LEU A 133 -2.72 -4.12 9.06
C LEU A 133 -3.37 -3.11 10.03
N ASN A 134 -4.17 -3.59 10.97
CA ASN A 134 -4.80 -2.74 11.98
C ASN A 134 -3.76 -2.11 12.93
N CYS A 135 -2.69 -2.85 13.25
CA CYS A 135 -1.56 -2.37 14.04
C CYS A 135 -0.82 -1.25 13.30
N MET A 136 -0.46 -1.47 12.03
CA MET A 136 0.20 -0.47 11.19
C MET A 136 -0.64 0.79 11.06
N GLU A 137 -1.95 0.67 10.78
CA GLU A 137 -2.85 1.81 10.65
C GLU A 137 -2.91 2.65 11.92
N ARG A 138 -3.05 1.99 13.06
CA ARG A 138 -3.08 2.67 14.38
C ARG A 138 -1.78 3.42 14.66
N ASN A 139 -0.65 2.77 14.43
CA ASN A 139 0.67 3.36 14.65
C ASN A 139 0.96 4.49 13.67
N PHE A 140 0.57 4.35 12.41
CA PHE A 140 0.67 5.41 11.41
C PHE A 140 -0.13 6.66 11.82
N LYS A 141 -1.39 6.51 12.25
CA LYS A 141 -2.20 7.64 12.74
C LYS A 141 -1.57 8.32 13.95
N ALA A 142 -0.96 7.55 14.84
CA ALA A 142 -0.22 8.10 15.98
C ALA A 142 1.01 8.88 15.51
N ALA A 143 1.80 8.33 14.58
CA ALA A 143 2.98 9.00 14.02
C ALA A 143 2.61 10.34 13.35
N VAL A 144 1.55 10.39 12.56
CA VAL A 144 1.05 11.63 11.95
C VAL A 144 0.73 12.67 13.01
N ARG A 145 -0.07 12.27 14.02
CA ARG A 145 -0.47 13.18 15.11
C ARG A 145 0.73 13.73 15.88
N GLU A 146 1.65 12.85 16.28
CA GLU A 146 2.80 13.24 17.11
C GLU A 146 3.79 14.14 16.33
N SER A 147 4.11 13.80 15.07
CA SER A 147 5.00 14.60 14.23
C SER A 147 4.42 15.98 13.96
N CYS A 148 3.12 16.05 13.66
CA CYS A 148 2.44 17.32 13.42
C CYS A 148 2.36 18.18 14.69
N LYS A 149 2.00 17.58 15.83
CA LYS A 149 1.97 18.28 17.12
C LYS A 149 3.34 18.84 17.51
N LYS A 150 4.40 18.04 17.38
CA LYS A 150 5.78 18.44 17.68
C LYS A 150 6.24 19.65 16.87
N ARG A 151 5.76 19.77 15.62
CA ARG A 151 6.21 20.79 14.66
C ARG A 151 5.24 21.95 14.47
N GLY A 152 4.12 21.98 15.21
CA GLY A 152 3.09 23.01 15.04
C GLY A 152 2.45 23.00 13.66
N VAL A 153 2.31 21.82 13.03
CA VAL A 153 1.73 21.62 11.69
C VAL A 153 0.33 21.04 11.84
N GLU A 154 -0.63 21.63 11.12
CA GLU A 154 -1.98 21.07 10.99
C GLU A 154 -1.99 19.91 9.99
N TYR A 155 -2.93 18.97 10.14
CA TYR A 155 -3.06 17.88 9.17
C TYR A 155 -4.50 17.44 8.96
N VAL A 156 -4.74 16.89 7.76
CA VAL A 156 -5.92 16.09 7.43
C VAL A 156 -5.44 14.76 6.87
N ALA A 157 -5.91 13.65 7.42
CA ALA A 157 -5.58 12.30 6.95
C ALA A 157 -6.85 11.63 6.42
N GLU A 158 -6.92 11.45 5.11
CA GLU A 158 -8.05 10.85 4.39
C GLU A 158 -7.74 9.40 4.05
N LYS A 159 -8.58 8.47 4.53
CA LYS A 159 -8.50 7.07 4.11
C LYS A 159 -9.12 6.92 2.73
N ILE A 160 -8.31 6.56 1.72
CA ILE A 160 -8.77 6.37 0.34
C ILE A 160 -9.50 5.05 0.20
N ASN A 161 -8.89 3.98 0.71
CA ASN A 161 -9.50 2.65 0.74
C ASN A 161 -8.93 1.80 1.88
N SER A 162 -9.64 0.70 2.17
CA SER A 162 -9.20 -0.35 3.07
C SER A 162 -9.91 -1.63 2.63
N ILE A 163 -9.15 -2.57 2.11
CA ILE A 163 -9.64 -3.85 1.62
C ILE A 163 -9.00 -4.95 2.46
N PRO A 164 -9.77 -5.87 3.06
CA PRO A 164 -9.17 -6.95 3.82
C PRO A 164 -8.38 -7.91 2.92
N PRO A 165 -7.35 -8.58 3.42
CA PRO A 165 -6.67 -9.63 2.68
C PRO A 165 -7.63 -10.79 2.35
N ILE A 166 -7.44 -11.39 1.19
CA ILE A 166 -8.32 -12.45 0.69
C ILE A 166 -7.54 -13.76 0.62
N ARG A 167 -7.98 -14.77 1.36
CA ARG A 167 -7.45 -16.13 1.27
C ARG A 167 -7.98 -16.84 0.04
N MET A 168 -7.09 -17.54 -0.64
CA MET A 168 -7.42 -18.40 -1.76
C MET A 168 -7.97 -19.76 -1.29
N SER A 169 -8.52 -20.54 -2.21
CA SER A 169 -9.02 -21.88 -1.93
C SER A 169 -7.86 -22.87 -1.79
N ALA A 170 -7.73 -23.50 -0.63
CA ALA A 170 -6.70 -24.52 -0.39
C ALA A 170 -6.78 -25.69 -1.38
N GLU A 171 -8.00 -26.11 -1.78
CA GLU A 171 -8.20 -27.15 -2.78
C GLU A 171 -7.59 -26.76 -4.14
N VAL A 172 -7.75 -25.50 -4.53
CA VAL A 172 -7.19 -24.99 -5.80
C VAL A 172 -5.67 -24.87 -5.71
N GLU A 173 -5.15 -24.36 -4.59
CA GLU A 173 -3.71 -24.30 -4.33
C GLU A 173 -3.05 -25.68 -4.43
N ASP A 174 -3.63 -26.69 -3.76
CA ASP A 174 -3.14 -28.09 -3.79
C ASP A 174 -3.19 -28.65 -5.22
N GLY A 175 -4.25 -28.37 -5.96
CA GLY A 175 -4.39 -28.77 -7.36
C GLY A 175 -3.32 -28.15 -8.26
N LEU A 176 -3.03 -26.88 -8.09
CA LEU A 176 -1.97 -26.17 -8.84
C LEU A 176 -0.57 -26.72 -8.50
N GLU A 177 -0.29 -26.99 -7.22
CA GLU A 177 0.98 -27.57 -6.79
C GLU A 177 1.20 -28.97 -7.39
N GLN A 178 0.16 -29.80 -7.38
CA GLN A 178 0.21 -31.13 -8.01
C GLN A 178 0.40 -31.04 -9.54
N ALA A 179 -0.26 -30.09 -10.20
CA ALA A 179 -0.08 -29.87 -11.63
C ALA A 179 1.34 -29.43 -11.98
N ALA A 180 1.89 -28.47 -11.23
CA ALA A 180 3.27 -28.01 -11.39
C ALA A 180 4.25 -29.19 -11.25
N LYS A 181 4.08 -30.00 -10.19
CA LYS A 181 4.92 -31.19 -9.96
C LYS A 181 4.85 -32.20 -11.10
N LYS A 182 3.64 -32.47 -11.66
CA LYS A 182 3.47 -33.38 -12.79
C LYS A 182 4.13 -32.89 -14.07
N LEU A 183 4.20 -31.57 -14.27
CA LEU A 183 4.81 -30.94 -15.42
C LEU A 183 6.32 -30.68 -15.26
N GLY A 184 6.89 -30.97 -14.09
CA GLY A 184 8.29 -30.69 -13.77
C GLY A 184 8.60 -29.19 -13.60
N ILE A 185 7.57 -28.38 -13.33
CA ILE A 185 7.69 -26.92 -13.13
C ILE A 185 7.97 -26.66 -11.66
N SER A 186 9.01 -25.88 -11.38
CA SER A 186 9.31 -25.44 -10.01
C SER A 186 8.25 -24.47 -9.50
N SER A 187 7.71 -24.75 -8.30
CA SER A 187 6.66 -23.92 -7.72
C SER A 187 6.87 -23.69 -6.22
N ARG A 188 6.33 -22.58 -5.71
CA ARG A 188 6.28 -22.26 -4.28
C ARG A 188 4.99 -21.57 -3.90
N ARG A 189 4.51 -21.83 -2.70
CA ARG A 189 3.40 -21.04 -2.13
C ARG A 189 3.92 -19.70 -1.64
N MET A 190 3.19 -18.65 -1.97
CA MET A 190 3.55 -17.28 -1.60
C MET A 190 2.31 -16.38 -1.57
N PRO A 191 2.34 -15.24 -0.88
CA PRO A 191 1.30 -14.24 -1.03
C PRO A 191 1.47 -13.44 -2.33
N SER A 192 0.39 -12.83 -2.81
CA SER A 192 0.45 -11.78 -3.83
C SER A 192 0.35 -10.41 -3.16
N GLY A 193 1.32 -9.55 -3.40
CA GLY A 193 1.28 -8.14 -3.02
C GLY A 193 0.53 -7.27 -4.04
N ALA A 194 0.25 -7.81 -5.23
CA ALA A 194 -0.51 -7.17 -6.30
C ALA A 194 -1.96 -7.62 -6.23
N GLY A 195 -2.90 -6.67 -6.22
CA GLY A 195 -4.34 -6.91 -6.19
C GLY A 195 -5.10 -5.61 -6.37
#